data_d220e3e81c22a5f2f07c39a3483487fa
#
_entry.id   d220e3e81c22a5f2f07c39a3483487fa
#
_cell.length_a   1.000
_cell.length_b   1.000
_cell.length_c   1.000
_cell.angle_alpha   90.00
_cell.angle_beta   90.00
_cell.angle_gamma   90.00
#
_symmetry.space_group_name_H-M   'P 1'
#
loop_
_entity.id
_entity.type
_entity.pdbx_description
1 polymer ?
#
loop_
_entity_poly.entity_id
_entity_poly.type
_entity_poly.pdbx_seq_one_letter_code
_entity_poly.pdbx_strand_id
1 'polypeptide(L)'
;MEQSIKPSTEENFLYYAIKYKTAIISTLVLLTSLGVGSFFWVRHQKTNELDAALKLSQIAPLLDIGAYDAAINGKGNVAGLKKIADEYAGKFTGTPSGNMANLLLANAYYSSKEYEKALNIFKTVSMENNDLAAAAMAGAGDCLFNKNQFAEAAESYQEASKKADNSALKSQYLANAAKSFQQSKQLAKASELYKKIIADYPGSTGAAVAQRSLWQISGNL
;
A
#
# COMPACT_ATOMS: atom_id res chain seq x y z
N MET A 1 67.36 -31.60 21.01
CA MET A 1 66.56 -30.39 20.65
C MET A 1 65.63 -30.80 19.51
N GLU A 2 64.39 -31.11 19.83
CA GLU A 2 63.37 -31.45 18.82
C GLU A 2 62.79 -30.15 18.31
N GLN A 3 63.13 -29.78 17.07
CA GLN A 3 62.50 -28.63 16.39
C GLN A 3 61.08 -29.03 16.05
N SER A 4 60.14 -28.46 16.79
CA SER A 4 58.70 -28.51 16.45
C SER A 4 58.50 -27.72 15.16
N ILE A 5 58.43 -28.42 14.02
CA ILE A 5 58.08 -27.85 12.74
C ILE A 5 56.63 -27.38 12.83
N LYS A 6 56.40 -26.05 12.91
CA LYS A 6 55.06 -25.52 12.82
C LYS A 6 54.50 -25.86 11.42
N PRO A 7 53.33 -26.50 11.33
CA PRO A 7 52.75 -26.82 10.04
C PRO A 7 52.55 -25.54 9.18
N SER A 8 52.84 -25.67 7.88
CA SER A 8 52.66 -24.58 6.94
C SER A 8 51.20 -24.13 6.86
N THR A 9 50.94 -22.92 6.42
CA THR A 9 49.55 -22.37 6.27
C THR A 9 48.71 -23.26 5.35
N GLU A 10 49.34 -23.89 4.34
CA GLU A 10 48.71 -24.82 3.41
C GLU A 10 48.33 -26.16 4.05
N GLU A 11 49.18 -26.70 4.90
CA GLU A 11 48.89 -27.96 5.64
C GLU A 11 47.74 -27.78 6.61
N ASN A 12 47.67 -26.62 7.29
CA ASN A 12 46.56 -26.28 8.16
C ASN A 12 45.25 -26.14 7.36
N PHE A 13 45.29 -25.48 6.21
CA PHE A 13 44.11 -25.32 5.34
C PHE A 13 43.59 -26.70 4.87
N LEU A 14 44.50 -27.57 4.40
CA LEU A 14 44.13 -28.89 3.92
C LEU A 14 43.51 -29.75 5.06
N TYR A 15 44.10 -29.67 6.24
CA TYR A 15 43.59 -30.38 7.42
C TYR A 15 42.15 -29.97 7.77
N TYR A 16 41.85 -28.63 7.82
CA TYR A 16 40.52 -28.13 8.10
C TYR A 16 39.55 -28.42 6.97
N ALA A 17 39.95 -28.33 5.72
CA ALA A 17 39.11 -28.66 4.57
C ALA A 17 38.68 -30.15 4.58
N ILE A 18 39.58 -31.06 4.90
CA ILE A 18 39.27 -32.49 5.02
C ILE A 18 38.40 -32.76 6.27
N LYS A 19 38.75 -32.18 7.42
CA LYS A 19 38.03 -32.34 8.69
C LYS A 19 36.57 -31.90 8.59
N TYR A 20 36.32 -30.79 7.90
CA TYR A 20 34.98 -30.20 7.77
C TYR A 20 34.38 -30.39 6.38
N LYS A 21 34.87 -31.29 5.55
CA LYS A 21 34.43 -31.53 4.17
C LYS A 21 32.90 -31.65 4.01
N THR A 22 32.26 -32.42 4.89
CA THR A 22 30.80 -32.60 4.85
C THR A 22 30.04 -31.33 5.18
N ALA A 23 30.49 -30.54 6.16
CA ALA A 23 29.90 -29.26 6.49
C ALA A 23 30.10 -28.24 5.36
N ILE A 24 31.28 -28.19 4.75
CA ILE A 24 31.59 -27.32 3.61
C ILE A 24 30.70 -27.67 2.41
N ILE A 25 30.61 -28.95 2.06
CA ILE A 25 29.77 -29.42 0.95
C ILE A 25 28.29 -29.10 1.21
N SER A 26 27.78 -29.41 2.41
CA SER A 26 26.39 -29.13 2.76
C SER A 26 26.07 -27.64 2.73
N THR A 27 26.98 -26.78 3.20
CA THR A 27 26.84 -25.32 3.11
C THR A 27 26.83 -24.83 1.67
N LEU A 28 27.72 -25.35 0.81
CA LEU A 28 27.76 -25.00 -0.61
C LEU A 28 26.47 -25.42 -1.34
N VAL A 29 25.96 -26.64 -1.05
CA VAL A 29 24.69 -27.12 -1.61
C VAL A 29 23.52 -26.25 -1.15
N LEU A 30 23.49 -25.85 0.11
CA LEU A 30 22.45 -24.96 0.65
C LEU A 30 22.53 -23.58 -0.03
N LEU A 31 23.71 -22.98 -0.15
CA LEU A 31 23.88 -21.69 -0.79
C LEU A 31 23.51 -21.72 -2.28
N THR A 32 23.91 -22.77 -3.01
CA THR A 32 23.55 -22.93 -4.41
C THR A 32 22.05 -23.15 -4.60
N SER A 33 21.39 -23.94 -3.74
CA SER A 33 19.95 -24.15 -3.81
C SER A 33 19.17 -22.88 -3.50
N LEU A 34 19.61 -22.08 -2.52
CA LEU A 34 19.02 -20.76 -2.23
C LEU A 34 19.23 -19.78 -3.40
N GLY A 35 20.44 -19.77 -4.02
CA GLY A 35 20.72 -18.94 -5.18
C GLY A 35 19.85 -19.29 -6.40
N VAL A 36 19.73 -20.57 -6.70
CA VAL A 36 18.87 -21.06 -7.79
C VAL A 36 17.40 -20.77 -7.49
N GLY A 37 16.94 -21.07 -6.26
CA GLY A 37 15.56 -20.78 -5.85
C GLY A 37 15.20 -19.29 -5.96
N SER A 38 16.08 -18.39 -5.47
CA SER A 38 15.88 -16.95 -5.58
C SER A 38 15.87 -16.47 -7.04
N PHE A 39 16.72 -17.01 -7.89
CA PHE A 39 16.73 -16.68 -9.33
C PHE A 39 15.41 -17.04 -10.00
N PHE A 40 14.89 -18.24 -9.80
CA PHE A 40 13.61 -18.65 -10.36
C PHE A 40 12.43 -17.85 -9.77
N TRP A 41 12.47 -17.55 -8.48
CA TRP A 41 11.47 -16.73 -7.82
C TRP A 41 11.42 -15.30 -8.42
N VAL A 42 12.57 -14.62 -8.55
CA VAL A 42 12.65 -13.28 -9.15
C VAL A 42 12.17 -13.29 -10.59
N ARG A 43 12.56 -14.30 -11.38
CA ARG A 43 12.11 -14.45 -12.76
C ARG A 43 10.60 -14.64 -12.85
N HIS A 44 10.03 -15.47 -11.99
CA HIS A 44 8.58 -15.70 -11.91
C HIS A 44 7.82 -14.41 -11.55
N GLN A 45 8.30 -13.69 -10.52
CA GLN A 45 7.71 -12.40 -10.12
C GLN A 45 7.73 -11.38 -11.26
N LYS A 46 8.84 -11.30 -12.00
CA LYS A 46 8.94 -10.39 -13.15
C LYS A 46 7.95 -10.76 -14.27
N THR A 47 7.75 -12.04 -14.53
CA THR A 47 6.76 -12.51 -15.52
C THR A 47 5.33 -12.18 -15.06
N ASN A 48 5.02 -12.43 -13.78
CA ASN A 48 3.72 -12.12 -13.20
C ASN A 48 3.43 -10.61 -13.22
N GLU A 49 4.43 -9.77 -12.95
CA GLU A 49 4.26 -8.31 -13.03
C GLU A 49 3.93 -7.85 -14.45
N LEU A 50 4.63 -8.36 -15.47
CA LEU A 50 4.35 -8.03 -16.86
C LEU A 50 2.95 -8.46 -17.28
N ASP A 51 2.51 -9.65 -16.88
CA ASP A 51 1.17 -10.16 -17.18
C ASP A 51 0.08 -9.36 -16.45
N ALA A 52 0.28 -9.08 -15.15
CA ALA A 52 -0.62 -8.23 -14.37
C ALA A 52 -0.73 -6.82 -14.96
N ALA A 53 0.40 -6.19 -15.32
CA ALA A 53 0.43 -4.86 -15.94
C ALA A 53 -0.32 -4.83 -17.28
N LEU A 54 -0.11 -5.85 -18.13
CA LEU A 54 -0.81 -5.96 -19.40
C LEU A 54 -2.34 -6.10 -19.20
N LYS A 55 -2.77 -7.00 -18.31
CA LYS A 55 -4.20 -7.17 -17.99
C LYS A 55 -4.79 -5.88 -17.41
N LEU A 56 -4.04 -5.20 -16.51
CA LEU A 56 -4.49 -3.96 -15.89
C LEU A 56 -4.64 -2.82 -16.92
N SER A 57 -3.76 -2.74 -17.91
CA SER A 57 -3.87 -1.73 -18.98
C SER A 57 -5.16 -1.84 -19.80
N GLN A 58 -5.74 -3.03 -19.89
CA GLN A 58 -7.02 -3.28 -20.59
C GLN A 58 -8.24 -2.82 -19.78
N ILE A 59 -8.07 -2.63 -18.47
CA ILE A 59 -9.13 -2.16 -17.57
C ILE A 59 -9.27 -0.62 -17.60
N ALA A 60 -8.19 0.11 -17.83
CA ALA A 60 -8.21 1.59 -17.76
C ALA A 60 -9.35 2.20 -18.60
N PRO A 61 -9.58 1.83 -19.86
CA PRO A 61 -10.68 2.39 -20.65
C PRO A 61 -12.07 2.15 -20.03
N LEU A 62 -12.26 1.02 -19.34
CA LEU A 62 -13.53 0.69 -18.68
C LEU A 62 -13.77 1.60 -17.46
N LEU A 63 -12.72 1.91 -16.71
CA LEU A 63 -12.78 2.84 -15.58
C LEU A 63 -13.05 4.27 -16.06
N ASP A 64 -12.39 4.70 -17.14
CA ASP A 64 -12.52 6.05 -17.71
C ASP A 64 -13.95 6.36 -18.16
N ILE A 65 -14.66 5.37 -18.70
CA ILE A 65 -16.07 5.52 -19.10
C ILE A 65 -17.08 5.18 -18.00
N GLY A 66 -16.61 4.89 -16.78
CA GLY A 66 -17.46 4.52 -15.64
C GLY A 66 -18.13 3.14 -15.74
N ALA A 67 -17.63 2.25 -16.60
CA ALA A 67 -18.15 0.88 -16.75
C ALA A 67 -17.65 -0.04 -15.62
N TYR A 68 -17.95 0.34 -14.37
CA TYR A 68 -17.39 -0.29 -13.17
C TYR A 68 -17.71 -1.78 -13.06
N ASP A 69 -18.91 -2.22 -13.42
CA ASP A 69 -19.26 -3.64 -13.40
C ASP A 69 -18.36 -4.47 -14.35
N ALA A 70 -18.15 -3.97 -15.56
CA ALA A 70 -17.25 -4.59 -16.53
C ALA A 70 -15.77 -4.52 -16.06
N ALA A 71 -15.35 -3.44 -15.43
CA ALA A 71 -14.01 -3.32 -14.85
C ALA A 71 -13.81 -4.31 -13.69
N ILE A 72 -14.79 -4.47 -12.83
CA ILE A 72 -14.75 -5.38 -11.67
C ILE A 72 -14.73 -6.85 -12.10
N ASN A 73 -15.68 -7.24 -12.95
CA ASN A 73 -15.95 -8.65 -13.27
C ASN A 73 -15.28 -9.13 -14.57
N GLY A 74 -14.83 -8.18 -15.42
CA GLY A 74 -14.34 -8.46 -16.77
C GLY A 74 -15.46 -8.43 -17.82
N LYS A 75 -15.06 -8.35 -19.10
CA LYS A 75 -15.98 -8.38 -20.23
C LYS A 75 -15.32 -9.02 -21.45
N GLY A 76 -15.94 -10.05 -22.00
CA GLY A 76 -15.36 -10.79 -23.13
C GLY A 76 -14.02 -11.42 -22.75
N ASN A 77 -12.96 -11.05 -23.47
CA ASN A 77 -11.60 -11.54 -23.21
C ASN A 77 -10.82 -10.68 -22.20
N VAL A 78 -11.41 -9.60 -21.70
CA VAL A 78 -10.75 -8.70 -20.71
C VAL A 78 -10.99 -9.26 -19.32
N ALA A 79 -9.90 -9.61 -18.62
CA ALA A 79 -9.96 -10.05 -17.24
C ALA A 79 -10.38 -8.89 -16.33
N GLY A 80 -11.31 -9.13 -15.39
CA GLY A 80 -11.74 -8.12 -14.43
C GLY A 80 -10.72 -7.90 -13.30
N LEU A 81 -10.84 -6.75 -12.63
CA LEU A 81 -10.00 -6.39 -11.49
C LEU A 81 -9.99 -7.44 -10.38
N LYS A 82 -11.13 -8.08 -10.11
CA LYS A 82 -11.20 -9.19 -9.15
C LYS A 82 -10.19 -10.27 -9.48
N LYS A 83 -10.23 -10.76 -10.72
CA LYS A 83 -9.35 -11.85 -11.17
C LYS A 83 -7.89 -11.42 -11.11
N ILE A 84 -7.58 -10.20 -11.56
CA ILE A 84 -6.20 -9.68 -11.53
C ILE A 84 -5.71 -9.54 -10.09
N ALA A 85 -6.53 -9.01 -9.18
CA ALA A 85 -6.18 -8.89 -7.78
C ALA A 85 -5.98 -10.27 -7.12
N ASP A 86 -6.87 -11.22 -7.36
CA ASP A 86 -6.78 -12.58 -6.80
C ASP A 86 -5.52 -13.32 -7.27
N GLU A 87 -5.11 -13.14 -8.54
CA GLU A 87 -3.96 -13.81 -9.11
C GLU A 87 -2.63 -13.15 -8.74
N TYR A 88 -2.59 -11.80 -8.62
CA TYR A 88 -1.32 -11.05 -8.59
C TYR A 88 -1.16 -10.12 -7.39
N ALA A 89 -2.18 -9.88 -6.57
CA ALA A 89 -2.04 -9.06 -5.36
C ALA A 89 -1.59 -9.89 -4.16
N GLY A 90 -0.90 -9.24 -3.21
CA GLY A 90 -0.50 -9.86 -1.95
C GLY A 90 0.62 -9.09 -1.26
N LYS A 91 0.67 -9.17 0.06
CA LYS A 91 1.64 -8.40 0.87
C LYS A 91 3.09 -8.83 0.63
N PHE A 92 3.35 -10.12 0.44
CA PHE A 92 4.70 -10.69 0.35
C PHE A 92 5.02 -11.31 -1.02
N THR A 93 4.00 -11.76 -1.74
CA THR A 93 4.13 -12.49 -3.00
C THR A 93 3.47 -11.77 -4.17
N GLY A 94 2.71 -10.71 -3.89
CA GLY A 94 2.02 -9.93 -4.90
C GLY A 94 2.98 -9.08 -5.73
N THR A 95 2.51 -8.73 -6.91
CA THR A 95 3.20 -7.81 -7.81
C THR A 95 2.71 -6.38 -7.61
N PRO A 96 3.51 -5.36 -7.95
CA PRO A 96 3.07 -3.96 -7.92
C PRO A 96 1.77 -3.73 -8.70
N SER A 97 1.66 -4.27 -9.93
CA SER A 97 0.45 -4.16 -10.76
C SER A 97 -0.74 -4.92 -10.17
N GLY A 98 -0.51 -6.08 -9.54
CA GLY A 98 -1.56 -6.82 -8.82
C GLY A 98 -2.08 -6.03 -7.62
N ASN A 99 -1.19 -5.44 -6.84
CA ASN A 99 -1.58 -4.58 -5.71
C ASN A 99 -2.31 -3.31 -6.20
N MET A 100 -1.91 -2.74 -7.34
CA MET A 100 -2.63 -1.64 -7.98
C MET A 100 -4.03 -2.09 -8.44
N ALA A 101 -4.18 -3.30 -9.00
CA ALA A 101 -5.49 -3.84 -9.35
C ALA A 101 -6.42 -3.94 -8.13
N ASN A 102 -5.87 -4.32 -6.98
CA ASN A 102 -6.63 -4.37 -5.72
C ASN A 102 -7.09 -2.97 -5.26
N LEU A 103 -6.22 -1.95 -5.39
CA LEU A 103 -6.58 -0.56 -5.11
C LEU A 103 -7.67 -0.05 -6.07
N LEU A 104 -7.53 -0.32 -7.36
CA LEU A 104 -8.52 0.07 -8.37
C LEU A 104 -9.85 -0.68 -8.20
N LEU A 105 -9.82 -1.94 -7.77
CA LEU A 105 -11.01 -2.72 -7.43
C LEU A 105 -11.79 -2.06 -6.27
N ALA A 106 -11.09 -1.63 -5.23
CA ALA A 106 -11.70 -0.90 -4.12
C ALA A 106 -12.34 0.42 -4.60
N ASN A 107 -11.64 1.18 -5.45
CA ASN A 107 -12.15 2.42 -6.04
C ASN A 107 -13.38 2.17 -6.94
N ALA A 108 -13.38 1.09 -7.73
CA ALA A 108 -14.51 0.73 -8.58
C ALA A 108 -15.77 0.39 -7.74
N TYR A 109 -15.60 -0.39 -6.66
CA TYR A 109 -16.69 -0.64 -5.73
C TYR A 109 -17.18 0.63 -5.03
N TYR A 110 -16.26 1.51 -4.62
CA TYR A 110 -16.63 2.81 -4.04
C TYR A 110 -17.48 3.63 -5.01
N SER A 111 -17.04 3.74 -6.26
CA SER A 111 -17.74 4.48 -7.32
C SER A 111 -19.11 3.86 -7.65
N SER A 112 -19.25 2.55 -7.50
CA SER A 112 -20.54 1.83 -7.59
C SER A 112 -21.39 1.94 -6.32
N LYS A 113 -20.96 2.72 -5.32
CA LYS A 113 -21.61 2.89 -4.00
C LYS A 113 -21.68 1.61 -3.16
N GLU A 114 -20.90 0.60 -3.49
CA GLU A 114 -20.77 -0.64 -2.73
C GLU A 114 -19.74 -0.47 -1.60
N TYR A 115 -20.01 0.49 -0.71
CA TYR A 115 -19.06 0.98 0.30
C TYR A 115 -18.52 -0.11 1.22
N GLU A 116 -19.32 -1.13 1.55
CA GLU A 116 -18.87 -2.24 2.40
C GLU A 116 -17.79 -3.09 1.70
N LYS A 117 -18.01 -3.43 0.43
CA LYS A 117 -17.01 -4.19 -0.36
C LYS A 117 -15.75 -3.36 -0.56
N ALA A 118 -15.90 -2.09 -0.91
CA ALA A 118 -14.78 -1.17 -1.07
C ALA A 118 -13.94 -1.08 0.21
N LEU A 119 -14.58 -0.87 1.37
CA LEU A 119 -13.94 -0.76 2.68
C LEU A 119 -13.12 -2.02 3.01
N ASN A 120 -13.70 -3.20 2.79
CA ASN A 120 -13.04 -4.46 3.07
C ASN A 120 -11.77 -4.63 2.22
N ILE A 121 -11.81 -4.21 0.96
CA ILE A 121 -10.65 -4.30 0.06
C ILE A 121 -9.61 -3.23 0.43
N PHE A 122 -10.02 -1.95 0.64
CA PHE A 122 -9.08 -0.90 1.03
C PHE A 122 -8.24 -1.29 2.26
N LYS A 123 -8.83 -1.97 3.24
CA LYS A 123 -8.13 -2.46 4.43
C LYS A 123 -7.07 -3.53 4.14
N THR A 124 -7.15 -4.20 3.01
CA THR A 124 -6.20 -5.26 2.61
C THR A 124 -5.15 -4.78 1.60
N VAL A 125 -5.32 -3.58 1.03
CA VAL A 125 -4.37 -3.02 0.07
C VAL A 125 -3.00 -2.85 0.71
N SER A 126 -1.98 -3.41 0.06
CA SER A 126 -0.58 -3.28 0.46
C SER A 126 0.20 -2.61 -0.66
N MET A 127 0.78 -1.43 -0.39
CA MET A 127 1.55 -0.65 -1.35
C MET A 127 2.90 -0.28 -0.74
N GLU A 128 3.98 -0.39 -1.53
CA GLU A 128 5.31 0.06 -1.13
C GLU A 128 5.41 1.59 -1.12
N ASN A 129 4.75 2.23 -2.09
CA ASN A 129 4.68 3.69 -2.15
C ASN A 129 3.75 4.21 -1.05
N ASN A 130 4.28 5.09 -0.19
CA ASN A 130 3.57 5.64 0.96
C ASN A 130 2.33 6.46 0.57
N ASP A 131 2.39 7.21 -0.52
CA ASP A 131 1.24 8.02 -0.97
C ASP A 131 0.10 7.15 -1.50
N LEU A 132 0.40 6.04 -2.18
CA LEU A 132 -0.61 5.06 -2.61
C LEU A 132 -1.19 4.28 -1.42
N ALA A 133 -0.34 3.91 -0.45
CA ALA A 133 -0.83 3.32 0.80
C ALA A 133 -1.74 4.28 1.58
N ALA A 134 -1.37 5.55 1.63
CA ALA A 134 -2.20 6.61 2.23
C ALA A 134 -3.52 6.80 1.47
N ALA A 135 -3.49 6.72 0.14
CA ALA A 135 -4.72 6.80 -0.67
C ALA A 135 -5.68 5.64 -0.37
N ALA A 136 -5.17 4.41 -0.15
CA ALA A 136 -6.00 3.30 0.27
C ALA A 136 -6.64 3.53 1.66
N MET A 137 -5.85 4.05 2.62
CA MET A 137 -6.38 4.41 3.95
C MET A 137 -7.42 5.52 3.85
N ALA A 138 -7.20 6.54 3.01
CA ALA A 138 -8.16 7.60 2.78
C ALA A 138 -9.44 7.08 2.10
N GLY A 139 -9.33 6.16 1.14
CA GLY A 139 -10.46 5.48 0.52
C GLY A 139 -11.30 4.67 1.52
N ALA A 140 -10.66 4.03 2.50
CA ALA A 140 -11.37 3.42 3.62
C ALA A 140 -12.12 4.48 4.46
N GLY A 141 -11.49 5.64 4.70
CA GLY A 141 -12.13 6.79 5.34
C GLY A 141 -13.34 7.31 4.55
N ASP A 142 -13.24 7.39 3.22
CA ASP A 142 -14.34 7.79 2.34
C ASP A 142 -15.52 6.81 2.43
N CYS A 143 -15.24 5.51 2.48
CA CYS A 143 -16.28 4.48 2.68
C CYS A 143 -16.98 4.64 4.04
N LEU A 144 -16.22 4.82 5.11
CA LEU A 144 -16.74 5.02 6.46
C LEU A 144 -17.58 6.31 6.55
N PHE A 145 -17.11 7.39 5.92
CA PHE A 145 -17.84 8.66 5.88
C PHE A 145 -19.20 8.50 5.18
N ASN A 146 -19.25 7.83 4.03
CA ASN A 146 -20.49 7.57 3.30
C ASN A 146 -21.43 6.59 4.02
N LYS A 147 -20.91 5.80 4.96
CA LYS A 147 -21.69 4.96 5.88
C LYS A 147 -22.13 5.71 7.15
N ASN A 148 -21.87 7.01 7.26
CA ASN A 148 -22.11 7.87 8.44
C ASN A 148 -21.30 7.45 9.69
N GLN A 149 -20.25 6.66 9.52
CA GLN A 149 -19.29 6.26 10.57
C GLN A 149 -18.20 7.33 10.69
N PHE A 150 -18.61 8.55 11.08
CA PHE A 150 -17.75 9.73 10.96
C PHE A 150 -16.55 9.72 11.91
N ALA A 151 -16.67 9.12 13.09
CA ALA A 151 -15.53 9.05 14.02
C ALA A 151 -14.43 8.16 13.47
N GLU A 152 -14.79 6.97 12.99
CA GLU A 152 -13.86 6.02 12.37
C GLU A 152 -13.29 6.56 11.05
N ALA A 153 -14.10 7.32 10.29
CA ALA A 153 -13.62 8.01 9.09
C ALA A 153 -12.52 9.02 9.44
N ALA A 154 -12.70 9.80 10.50
CA ALA A 154 -11.71 10.77 10.95
C ALA A 154 -10.38 10.09 11.32
N GLU A 155 -10.42 8.97 12.03
CA GLU A 155 -9.23 8.17 12.37
C GLU A 155 -8.53 7.66 11.12
N SER A 156 -9.28 7.10 10.17
CA SER A 156 -8.74 6.58 8.91
C SER A 156 -8.03 7.66 8.09
N TYR A 157 -8.59 8.86 7.99
CA TYR A 157 -7.95 10.00 7.33
C TYR A 157 -6.71 10.51 8.08
N GLN A 158 -6.72 10.51 9.41
CA GLN A 158 -5.53 10.86 10.18
C GLN A 158 -4.39 9.88 9.96
N GLU A 159 -4.68 8.57 9.90
CA GLU A 159 -3.68 7.56 9.56
C GLU A 159 -3.16 7.74 8.12
N ALA A 160 -4.04 8.02 7.16
CA ALA A 160 -3.65 8.35 5.79
C ALA A 160 -2.70 9.56 5.76
N SER A 161 -3.00 10.62 6.51
CA SER A 161 -2.12 11.79 6.61
C SER A 161 -0.75 11.48 7.19
N LYS A 162 -0.67 10.62 8.22
CA LYS A 162 0.60 10.18 8.79
C LYS A 162 1.41 9.34 7.81
N LYS A 163 0.73 8.51 7.02
CA LYS A 163 1.35 7.59 6.06
C LYS A 163 1.88 8.29 4.82
N ALA A 164 1.18 9.31 4.31
CA ALA A 164 1.56 10.04 3.11
C ALA A 164 2.93 10.72 3.26
N ASP A 165 3.70 10.79 2.17
CA ASP A 165 4.93 11.58 2.11
C ASP A 165 4.64 12.99 1.57
N ASN A 166 3.72 13.10 0.61
CA ASN A 166 3.34 14.34 -0.05
C ASN A 166 2.57 15.28 0.90
N SER A 167 3.07 16.51 1.08
CA SER A 167 2.44 17.50 1.98
C SER A 167 1.05 17.95 1.55
N ALA A 168 0.77 17.98 0.24
CA ALA A 168 -0.55 18.33 -0.27
C ALA A 168 -1.57 17.24 0.10
N LEU A 169 -1.20 15.96 -0.03
CA LEU A 169 -2.03 14.83 0.41
C LEU A 169 -2.24 14.84 1.92
N LYS A 170 -1.17 15.09 2.70
CA LYS A 170 -1.28 15.23 4.17
C LYS A 170 -2.33 16.25 4.57
N SER A 171 -2.24 17.46 3.99
CA SER A 171 -3.19 18.54 4.29
C SER A 171 -4.62 18.20 3.89
N GLN A 172 -4.79 17.52 2.75
CA GLN A 172 -6.10 17.11 2.25
C GLN A 172 -6.73 16.05 3.17
N TYR A 173 -5.96 15.03 3.57
CA TYR A 173 -6.47 13.99 4.47
C TYR A 173 -6.80 14.54 5.85
N LEU A 174 -5.98 15.45 6.39
CA LEU A 174 -6.31 16.14 7.64
C LEU A 174 -7.59 16.98 7.52
N ALA A 175 -7.82 17.63 6.39
CA ALA A 175 -9.06 18.38 6.16
C ALA A 175 -10.28 17.45 6.12
N ASN A 176 -10.15 16.26 5.52
CA ASN A 176 -11.20 15.24 5.52
C ASN A 176 -11.44 14.70 6.94
N ALA A 177 -10.39 14.50 7.74
CA ALA A 177 -10.51 14.11 9.15
C ALA A 177 -11.26 15.16 9.97
N ALA A 178 -10.90 16.44 9.81
CA ALA A 178 -11.56 17.55 10.51
C ALA A 178 -13.04 17.67 10.10
N LYS A 179 -13.36 17.52 8.81
CA LYS A 179 -14.74 17.46 8.32
C LYS A 179 -15.50 16.28 8.95
N SER A 180 -14.87 15.14 9.11
CA SER A 180 -15.49 13.96 9.75
C SER A 180 -15.77 14.21 11.24
N PHE A 181 -14.85 14.86 11.97
CA PHE A 181 -15.10 15.31 13.33
C PHE A 181 -16.25 16.32 13.41
N GLN A 182 -16.35 17.23 12.45
CA GLN A 182 -17.46 18.18 12.37
C GLN A 182 -18.81 17.46 12.18
N GLN A 183 -18.86 16.46 11.30
CA GLN A 183 -20.08 15.66 11.07
C GLN A 183 -20.47 14.82 12.30
N SER A 184 -19.49 14.32 13.04
CA SER A 184 -19.72 13.61 14.31
C SER A 184 -19.99 14.52 15.52
N LYS A 185 -20.21 15.84 15.29
CA LYS A 185 -20.46 16.86 16.31
C LYS A 185 -19.29 17.10 17.29
N GLN A 186 -18.08 16.65 16.96
CA GLN A 186 -16.87 16.88 17.73
C GLN A 186 -16.21 18.21 17.30
N LEU A 187 -16.94 19.32 17.44
CA LEU A 187 -16.55 20.62 16.89
C LEU A 187 -15.22 21.16 17.43
N ALA A 188 -14.90 20.88 18.69
CA ALA A 188 -13.62 21.28 19.29
C ALA A 188 -12.43 20.62 18.56
N LYS A 189 -12.50 19.29 18.34
CA LYS A 189 -11.46 18.55 17.60
C LYS A 189 -11.37 19.02 16.15
N ALA A 190 -12.50 19.24 15.49
CA ALA A 190 -12.52 19.76 14.13
C ALA A 190 -11.82 21.12 14.03
N SER A 191 -12.16 22.05 14.94
CA SER A 191 -11.58 23.40 14.99
C SER A 191 -10.07 23.37 15.25
N GLU A 192 -9.62 22.56 16.21
CA GLU A 192 -8.20 22.37 16.51
C GLU A 192 -7.43 21.88 15.27
N LEU A 193 -7.98 20.85 14.61
CA LEU A 193 -7.35 20.26 13.44
C LEU A 193 -7.33 21.21 12.25
N TYR A 194 -8.39 21.99 12.01
CA TYR A 194 -8.40 23.03 10.99
C TYR A 194 -7.35 24.12 11.25
N LYS A 195 -7.19 24.58 12.50
CA LYS A 195 -6.15 25.56 12.87
C LYS A 195 -4.75 24.98 12.61
N LYS A 196 -4.55 23.73 12.96
CA LYS A 196 -3.27 23.02 12.71
C LYS A 196 -2.98 22.95 11.20
N ILE A 197 -3.95 22.62 10.35
CA ILE A 197 -3.75 22.54 8.90
C ILE A 197 -3.34 23.90 8.32
N ILE A 198 -3.95 25.00 8.78
CA ILE A 198 -3.62 26.35 8.30
C ILE A 198 -2.18 26.73 8.69
N ALA A 199 -1.74 26.35 9.91
CA ALA A 199 -0.41 26.64 10.42
C ALA A 199 0.68 25.80 9.72
N ASP A 200 0.44 24.47 9.61
CA ASP A 200 1.47 23.52 9.17
C ASP A 200 1.56 23.42 7.63
N TYR A 201 0.48 23.74 6.91
CA TYR A 201 0.38 23.60 5.44
C TYR A 201 -0.15 24.87 4.76
N PRO A 202 0.45 26.06 4.98
CA PRO A 202 -0.05 27.30 4.42
C PRO A 202 -0.06 27.25 2.89
N GLY A 203 -1.13 27.78 2.28
CA GLY A 203 -1.31 27.80 0.81
C GLY A 203 -1.74 26.45 0.20
N SER A 204 -1.88 25.38 0.97
CA SER A 204 -2.40 24.10 0.47
C SER A 204 -3.92 24.15 0.25
N THR A 205 -4.42 23.22 -0.58
CA THR A 205 -5.88 23.02 -0.75
C THR A 205 -6.55 22.68 0.58
N GLY A 206 -5.88 21.87 1.43
CA GLY A 206 -6.36 21.53 2.78
C GLY A 206 -6.50 22.77 3.66
N ALA A 207 -5.54 23.71 3.61
CA ALA A 207 -5.62 24.96 4.37
C ALA A 207 -6.78 25.87 3.89
N ALA A 208 -7.00 25.94 2.59
CA ALA A 208 -8.13 26.69 2.03
C ALA A 208 -9.49 26.11 2.47
N VAL A 209 -9.62 24.80 2.52
CA VAL A 209 -10.80 24.10 3.07
C VAL A 209 -10.93 24.38 4.57
N ALA A 210 -9.84 24.27 5.31
CA ALA A 210 -9.82 24.48 6.76
C ALA A 210 -10.25 25.91 7.14
N GLN A 211 -9.78 26.90 6.40
CA GLN A 211 -10.13 28.32 6.64
C GLN A 211 -11.63 28.59 6.47
N ARG A 212 -12.22 28.05 5.41
CA ARG A 212 -13.67 28.15 5.16
C ARG A 212 -14.49 27.44 6.23
N SER A 213 -14.06 26.25 6.63
CA SER A 213 -14.77 25.42 7.63
C SER A 213 -14.69 26.04 9.02
N LEU A 214 -13.57 26.65 9.41
CA LEU A 214 -13.46 27.40 10.68
C LEU A 214 -14.43 28.58 10.73
N TRP A 215 -14.57 29.30 9.65
CA TRP A 215 -15.54 30.41 9.55
C TRP A 215 -16.97 29.92 9.80
N GLN A 216 -17.34 28.78 9.22
CA GLN A 216 -18.66 28.17 9.42
C GLN A 216 -18.90 27.71 10.88
N ILE A 217 -17.87 27.14 11.51
CA ILE A 217 -17.98 26.72 12.92
C ILE A 217 -18.08 27.91 13.85
N SER A 218 -17.26 28.95 13.66
CA SER A 218 -17.25 30.15 14.52
C SER A 218 -18.48 31.05 14.34
N GLY A 219 -19.15 31.02 13.20
CA GLY A 219 -20.42 31.75 12.99
C GLY A 219 -21.65 31.05 13.56
N ASN A 220 -21.50 29.80 14.04
CA ASN A 220 -22.56 29.01 14.68
C ASN A 220 -22.33 28.79 16.19
N LEU A 221 -21.31 29.44 16.80
CA LEU A 221 -21.03 29.52 18.22
C LEU A 221 -21.45 30.88 18.76
#